data_1db2e9cd7a468cb84e5fc8cdcfd5d2ed
#
_entry.id   1db2e9cd7a468cb84e5fc8cdcfd5d2ed
#
_cell.length_a   1.000
_cell.length_b   1.000
_cell.length_c   1.000
_cell.angle_alpha   90.00
_cell.angle_beta   90.00
_cell.angle_gamma   90.00
#
_symmetry.space_group_name_H-M   'P 1'
#
loop_
_entity.id
_entity.type
_entity.pdbx_description
1 polymer ?
#
loop_
_entity_poly.entity_id
_entity_poly.type
_entity_poly.pdbx_seq_one_letter_code
_entity_poly.pdbx_strand_id
1 'polypeptide(L)'
;IDVYKNTKQIIHPDYIFPVEESKELPKFEPVYRLTQGVSNKVIRRNVLEILNLIPDIQEWNDKNLLKKMNWPSFNEAIKNVHNPGDSLDISHDNLSRQRLAYDELLANQISLSVISKNFSKIQGHSIKSNKSSISQIINQLPFELTNSQKICVDEITDDMTQPERMLRLLQGDVGSGKTIVAFLGLMYAVNAKKQCAFMAPTELLASQHYETLKNYCFVNDVSLKIITGKTRNVEKEEIYSELRNGNLDIVIGTHALFQEKVIFKDLGFVVIDEQHRFGVHQRLSLTSKNQKKPPD
;
A
#
# COMPACT_ATOMS: atom_id res chain seq x y z
N ILE A 1 12.05 43.14 -13.29
CA ILE A 1 12.25 44.58 -13.25
C ILE A 1 10.92 45.22 -13.61
N ASP A 2 10.35 45.96 -12.66
CA ASP A 2 9.11 46.72 -12.87
C ASP A 2 9.43 48.16 -13.26
N VAL A 3 8.53 48.81 -14.00
CA VAL A 3 8.66 50.22 -14.36
C VAL A 3 7.55 51.02 -13.68
N TYR A 4 7.91 51.82 -12.70
CA TYR A 4 6.98 52.72 -12.03
C TYR A 4 7.41 54.18 -12.28
N LYS A 5 6.51 54.98 -12.84
CA LYS A 5 6.76 56.40 -13.18
C LYS A 5 8.08 56.61 -13.94
N ASN A 6 8.35 55.85 -14.99
CA ASN A 6 9.59 55.88 -15.81
C ASN A 6 10.89 55.46 -15.07
N THR A 7 10.81 54.97 -13.84
CA THR A 7 11.98 54.49 -13.10
C THR A 7 11.94 52.97 -13.07
N LYS A 8 13.04 52.32 -13.49
CA LYS A 8 13.20 50.87 -13.37
C LYS A 8 13.47 50.53 -11.91
N GLN A 9 12.67 49.60 -11.37
CA GLN A 9 12.82 49.14 -9.98
C GLN A 9 12.73 47.64 -9.91
N ILE A 10 13.39 47.05 -8.92
CA ILE A 10 13.25 45.65 -8.52
C ILE A 10 12.46 45.66 -7.22
N ILE A 11 11.30 45.03 -7.24
CA ILE A 11 10.42 44.91 -6.08
C ILE A 11 10.78 43.62 -5.32
N HIS A 12 11.09 43.73 -4.03
CA HIS A 12 11.44 42.64 -3.13
C HIS A 12 12.61 41.75 -3.63
N PRO A 13 13.83 42.32 -3.82
CA PRO A 13 15.00 41.51 -4.18
C PRO A 13 15.37 40.57 -3.03
N ASP A 14 15.73 39.33 -3.36
CA ASP A 14 16.20 38.36 -2.36
C ASP A 14 17.54 38.76 -1.76
N TYR A 15 18.40 39.40 -2.57
CA TYR A 15 19.73 39.87 -2.17
C TYR A 15 20.02 41.27 -2.71
N ILE A 16 20.69 42.06 -1.88
CA ILE A 16 21.28 43.36 -2.25
C ILE A 16 22.70 43.36 -1.74
N PHE A 17 23.67 43.42 -2.66
CA PHE A 17 25.11 43.46 -2.35
C PHE A 17 25.79 44.57 -3.11
N PRO A 18 26.85 45.21 -2.54
CA PRO A 18 27.80 45.99 -3.29
C PRO A 18 28.45 45.13 -4.39
N VAL A 19 28.86 45.78 -5.49
CA VAL A 19 29.46 45.05 -6.64
C VAL A 19 30.71 44.26 -6.23
N GLU A 20 31.47 44.84 -5.30
CA GLU A 20 32.71 44.26 -4.75
C GLU A 20 32.43 42.93 -3.99
N GLU A 21 31.25 42.80 -3.37
CA GLU A 21 30.83 41.65 -2.60
C GLU A 21 30.01 40.66 -3.44
N SER A 22 29.87 40.86 -4.75
CA SER A 22 29.08 39.98 -5.63
C SER A 22 29.52 38.54 -5.66
N LYS A 23 30.76 38.24 -5.23
CA LYS A 23 31.29 36.86 -5.07
C LYS A 23 30.69 36.10 -3.91
N GLU A 24 30.06 36.74 -2.96
CA GLU A 24 29.37 36.15 -1.81
C GLU A 24 27.96 35.65 -2.14
N LEU A 25 27.45 36.01 -3.33
CA LEU A 25 26.16 35.51 -3.78
C LEU A 25 26.21 33.99 -3.97
N PRO A 26 25.29 33.25 -3.37
CA PRO A 26 25.20 31.81 -3.59
C PRO A 26 24.85 31.53 -5.05
N LYS A 27 25.64 30.70 -5.73
CA LYS A 27 25.38 30.31 -7.12
C LYS A 27 24.12 29.46 -7.25
N PHE A 28 23.84 28.66 -6.24
CA PHE A 28 22.66 27.78 -6.14
C PHE A 28 22.04 27.89 -4.76
N GLU A 29 20.73 27.85 -4.70
CA GLU A 29 20.00 27.83 -3.45
C GLU A 29 18.94 26.73 -3.45
N PRO A 30 18.81 25.98 -2.36
CA PRO A 30 17.72 25.03 -2.20
C PRO A 30 16.39 25.79 -2.04
N VAL A 31 15.37 25.33 -2.75
CA VAL A 31 14.01 25.85 -2.65
C VAL A 31 13.18 24.88 -1.82
N TYR A 32 12.67 25.35 -0.69
CA TYR A 32 11.84 24.59 0.21
C TYR A 32 10.36 24.83 -0.07
N ARG A 33 9.53 23.82 0.22
CA ARG A 33 8.07 24.01 0.22
C ARG A 33 7.69 24.95 1.36
N LEU A 34 7.00 26.04 1.02
CA LEU A 34 6.67 27.09 1.96
C LEU A 34 5.22 26.97 2.45
N THR A 35 4.99 27.41 3.69
CA THR A 35 3.66 27.67 4.25
C THR A 35 3.46 29.17 4.40
N GLN A 36 2.20 29.61 4.52
CA GLN A 36 1.89 31.03 4.65
C GLN A 36 2.63 31.67 5.84
N GLY A 37 3.29 32.77 5.59
CA GLY A 37 4.04 33.54 6.60
C GLY A 37 5.50 33.13 6.81
N VAL A 38 6.01 32.10 6.09
CA VAL A 38 7.41 31.66 6.19
C VAL A 38 8.11 31.83 4.84
N SER A 39 9.25 32.53 4.81
CA SER A 39 10.05 32.72 3.60
C SER A 39 11.13 31.64 3.45
N ASN A 40 11.56 31.37 2.19
CA ASN A 40 12.65 30.45 1.90
C ASN A 40 13.94 30.81 2.64
N LYS A 41 14.23 32.08 2.76
CA LYS A 41 15.40 32.62 3.48
C LYS A 41 15.43 32.25 4.95
N VAL A 42 14.26 32.26 5.63
CA VAL A 42 14.14 31.84 7.03
C VAL A 42 14.38 30.37 7.18
N ILE A 43 13.75 29.54 6.32
CA ILE A 43 13.94 28.09 6.37
C ILE A 43 15.41 27.74 6.10
N ARG A 44 15.99 28.31 5.04
CA ARG A 44 17.39 28.04 4.68
C ARG A 44 18.35 28.36 5.82
N ARG A 45 18.23 29.52 6.46
CA ARG A 45 19.09 29.90 7.59
C ARG A 45 19.00 28.87 8.71
N ASN A 46 17.80 28.50 9.12
CA ASN A 46 17.60 27.53 10.18
C ASN A 46 18.12 26.13 9.80
N VAL A 47 17.95 25.72 8.54
CA VAL A 47 18.49 24.44 8.04
C VAL A 47 20.02 24.45 8.14
N LEU A 48 20.68 25.51 7.67
CA LEU A 48 22.15 25.62 7.74
C LEU A 48 22.67 25.60 9.19
N GLU A 49 21.97 26.25 10.12
CA GLU A 49 22.30 26.19 11.54
C GLU A 49 22.14 24.76 12.10
N ILE A 50 21.03 24.07 11.80
CA ILE A 50 20.77 22.69 12.23
C ILE A 50 21.81 21.71 11.66
N LEU A 51 22.22 21.88 10.40
CA LEU A 51 23.24 21.03 9.78
C LEU A 51 24.58 21.03 10.52
N ASN A 52 24.89 22.11 11.24
CA ASN A 52 26.09 22.20 12.09
C ASN A 52 25.91 21.49 13.43
N LEU A 53 24.68 21.21 13.82
CA LEU A 53 24.33 20.55 15.09
C LEU A 53 24.09 19.04 14.91
N ILE A 54 24.15 18.52 13.68
CA ILE A 54 23.95 17.08 13.44
C ILE A 54 25.06 16.31 14.17
N PRO A 55 24.70 15.39 15.09
CA PRO A 55 25.68 14.55 15.77
C PRO A 55 26.37 13.61 14.78
N ASP A 56 27.52 13.09 15.15
CA ASP A 56 28.14 12.00 14.39
C ASP A 56 27.32 10.72 14.56
N ILE A 57 26.59 10.39 13.47
CA ILE A 57 25.69 9.23 13.47
C ILE A 57 26.46 8.03 12.94
N GLN A 58 26.41 6.93 13.70
CA GLN A 58 27.04 5.69 13.28
C GLN A 58 26.47 5.23 11.93
N GLU A 59 27.36 4.86 11.00
CA GLU A 59 26.97 4.35 9.68
C GLU A 59 26.23 3.03 9.79
N TRP A 60 25.04 2.95 9.17
CA TRP A 60 24.16 1.79 9.16
C TRP A 60 24.25 0.94 7.89
N ASN A 61 24.85 1.49 6.83
CA ASN A 61 25.03 0.75 5.59
C ASN A 61 26.30 -0.08 5.59
N ASP A 62 26.32 -1.12 4.76
CA ASP A 62 27.51 -1.95 4.55
C ASP A 62 28.68 -1.12 3.99
N LYS A 63 29.83 -1.20 4.63
CA LYS A 63 31.02 -0.45 4.25
C LYS A 63 31.53 -0.78 2.85
N ASN A 64 31.32 -2.03 2.38
CA ASN A 64 31.72 -2.43 1.06
C ASN A 64 30.79 -1.83 0.00
N LEU A 65 29.48 -1.74 0.31
CA LEU A 65 28.52 -1.06 -0.55
C LEU A 65 28.88 0.42 -0.71
N LEU A 66 29.14 1.12 0.38
CA LEU A 66 29.53 2.54 0.35
C LEU A 66 30.77 2.77 -0.51
N LYS A 67 31.79 1.93 -0.34
CA LYS A 67 33.03 2.00 -1.15
C LYS A 67 32.76 1.71 -2.63
N LYS A 68 31.97 0.67 -2.94
CA LYS A 68 31.63 0.29 -4.31
C LYS A 68 30.87 1.40 -5.04
N MET A 69 29.95 2.04 -4.37
CA MET A 69 29.11 3.12 -4.91
C MET A 69 29.79 4.49 -4.81
N ASN A 70 30.92 4.57 -4.12
CA ASN A 70 31.62 5.82 -3.83
C ASN A 70 30.71 6.87 -3.16
N TRP A 71 29.80 6.40 -2.28
CA TRP A 71 28.89 7.27 -1.57
C TRP A 71 29.54 7.94 -0.37
N PRO A 72 29.24 9.23 -0.10
CA PRO A 72 29.68 9.92 1.10
C PRO A 72 28.96 9.38 2.35
N SER A 73 29.44 9.77 3.52
CA SER A 73 28.73 9.54 4.78
C SER A 73 27.35 10.22 4.77
N PHE A 74 26.45 9.77 5.64
CA PHE A 74 25.12 10.38 5.76
C PHE A 74 25.21 11.88 6.06
N ASN A 75 26.08 12.26 7.02
CA ASN A 75 26.26 13.66 7.41
C ASN A 75 26.79 14.54 6.28
N GLU A 76 27.72 14.01 5.47
CA GLU A 76 28.21 14.70 4.29
C GLU A 76 27.14 14.79 3.20
N ALA A 77 26.42 13.70 2.96
CA ALA A 77 25.38 13.66 1.94
C ALA A 77 24.28 14.71 2.22
N ILE A 78 23.82 14.78 3.48
CA ILE A 78 22.76 15.73 3.83
C ILE A 78 23.25 17.19 3.75
N LYS A 79 24.50 17.46 4.17
CA LYS A 79 25.11 18.79 4.04
C LYS A 79 25.23 19.23 2.59
N ASN A 80 25.71 18.35 1.71
CA ASN A 80 25.90 18.63 0.28
C ASN A 80 24.57 18.93 -0.42
N VAL A 81 23.51 18.19 -0.12
CA VAL A 81 22.19 18.42 -0.75
C VAL A 81 21.58 19.76 -0.32
N HIS A 82 21.81 20.19 0.93
CA HIS A 82 21.28 21.46 1.45
C HIS A 82 22.18 22.68 1.19
N ASN A 83 23.43 22.45 0.81
CA ASN A 83 24.37 23.52 0.50
C ASN A 83 25.17 23.18 -0.78
N PRO A 84 24.52 23.12 -1.96
CA PRO A 84 25.18 22.77 -3.21
C PRO A 84 26.22 23.83 -3.60
N GLY A 85 27.42 23.40 -3.95
CA GLY A 85 28.54 24.26 -4.35
C GLY A 85 28.58 24.54 -5.85
N ASP A 86 28.16 23.55 -6.67
CA ASP A 86 28.22 23.65 -8.13
C ASP A 86 27.04 22.99 -8.85
N SER A 87 27.07 23.01 -10.20
CA SER A 87 26.02 22.41 -11.02
C SER A 87 25.95 20.88 -10.95
N LEU A 88 27.04 20.20 -10.59
CA LEU A 88 27.06 18.75 -10.43
C LEU A 88 26.33 18.33 -9.16
N ASP A 89 26.35 19.16 -8.13
CA ASP A 89 25.66 18.90 -6.86
C ASP A 89 24.14 18.89 -7.00
N ILE A 90 23.58 19.58 -8.01
CA ILE A 90 22.14 19.58 -8.30
C ILE A 90 21.71 18.51 -9.31
N SER A 91 22.66 17.76 -9.88
CA SER A 91 22.37 16.66 -10.81
C SER A 91 21.56 15.55 -10.16
N HIS A 92 20.77 14.85 -10.98
CA HIS A 92 20.10 13.61 -10.55
C HIS A 92 21.10 12.50 -10.19
N ASP A 93 22.28 12.51 -10.82
CA ASP A 93 23.33 11.51 -10.62
C ASP A 93 24.31 11.87 -9.49
N ASN A 94 24.02 12.95 -8.73
CA ASN A 94 24.83 13.33 -7.59
C ASN A 94 24.88 12.21 -6.53
N LEU A 95 26.10 11.86 -6.09
CA LEU A 95 26.34 10.75 -5.17
C LEU A 95 25.66 10.94 -3.81
N SER A 96 25.62 12.17 -3.30
CA SER A 96 24.92 12.50 -2.05
C SER A 96 23.42 12.26 -2.16
N ARG A 97 22.82 12.64 -3.29
CA ARG A 97 21.40 12.41 -3.58
C ARG A 97 21.08 10.92 -3.74
N GLN A 98 21.93 10.18 -4.46
CA GLN A 98 21.79 8.72 -4.58
C GLN A 98 21.87 8.03 -3.23
N ARG A 99 22.81 8.45 -2.37
CA ARG A 99 22.96 7.92 -1.02
C ARG A 99 21.68 8.12 -0.20
N LEU A 100 21.15 9.34 -0.14
CA LEU A 100 19.94 9.65 0.62
C LEU A 100 18.70 8.94 0.05
N ALA A 101 18.59 8.83 -1.28
CA ALA A 101 17.52 8.08 -1.92
C ALA A 101 17.57 6.58 -1.56
N TYR A 102 18.78 5.99 -1.52
CA TYR A 102 18.96 4.61 -1.09
C TYR A 102 18.54 4.42 0.37
N ASP A 103 18.96 5.32 1.27
CA ASP A 103 18.60 5.25 2.69
C ASP A 103 17.08 5.31 2.90
N GLU A 104 16.38 6.20 2.19
CA GLU A 104 14.93 6.31 2.24
C GLU A 104 14.24 5.01 1.78
N LEU A 105 14.68 4.46 0.64
CA LEU A 105 14.16 3.20 0.12
C LEU A 105 14.46 2.03 1.05
N LEU A 106 15.66 1.96 1.60
CA LEU A 106 16.06 0.91 2.55
C LEU A 106 15.21 0.98 3.82
N ALA A 107 15.04 2.17 4.40
CA ALA A 107 14.21 2.38 5.58
C ALA A 107 12.76 1.94 5.33
N ASN A 108 12.21 2.28 4.16
CA ASN A 108 10.88 1.85 3.76
C ASN A 108 10.79 0.31 3.63
N GLN A 109 11.74 -0.34 2.96
CA GLN A 109 11.78 -1.80 2.81
C GLN A 109 11.94 -2.53 4.16
N ILE A 110 12.80 -2.02 5.06
CA ILE A 110 12.95 -2.57 6.40
C ILE A 110 11.64 -2.44 7.18
N SER A 111 11.01 -1.28 7.13
CA SER A 111 9.72 -1.04 7.80
C SER A 111 8.65 -2.00 7.31
N LEU A 112 8.53 -2.20 5.99
CA LEU A 112 7.61 -3.17 5.41
C LEU A 112 7.94 -4.61 5.84
N SER A 113 9.22 -4.97 5.87
CA SER A 113 9.66 -6.31 6.30
C SER A 113 9.37 -6.57 7.79
N VAL A 114 9.56 -5.57 8.64
CA VAL A 114 9.23 -5.66 10.08
C VAL A 114 7.72 -5.81 10.27
N ILE A 115 6.93 -5.01 9.56
CA ILE A 115 5.47 -5.11 9.58
C ILE A 115 5.04 -6.51 9.11
N SER A 116 5.54 -6.98 7.97
CA SER A 116 5.22 -8.31 7.43
C SER A 116 5.56 -9.43 8.42
N LYS A 117 6.77 -9.40 9.02
CA LYS A 117 7.16 -10.38 10.06
C LYS A 117 6.30 -10.34 11.31
N ASN A 118 5.82 -9.15 11.69
CA ASN A 118 4.92 -9.05 12.84
C ASN A 118 3.52 -9.58 12.49
N PHE A 119 3.07 -9.39 11.25
CA PHE A 119 1.81 -9.95 10.76
C PHE A 119 1.87 -11.49 10.63
N SER A 120 2.97 -12.06 10.14
CA SER A 120 3.11 -13.51 10.02
C SER A 120 3.20 -14.23 11.37
N LYS A 121 3.57 -13.53 12.45
CA LYS A 121 3.53 -14.09 13.82
C LYS A 121 2.12 -14.16 14.42
N ILE A 122 1.15 -13.47 13.83
CA ILE A 122 -0.24 -13.57 14.27
C ILE A 122 -0.75 -14.94 13.81
N GLN A 123 -1.17 -15.77 14.76
CA GLN A 123 -1.78 -17.05 14.44
C GLN A 123 -3.02 -16.85 13.55
N GLY A 124 -2.98 -17.42 12.36
CA GLY A 124 -4.10 -17.49 11.44
C GLY A 124 -4.99 -18.70 11.70
N HIS A 125 -5.94 -18.91 10.82
CA HIS A 125 -6.68 -20.15 10.72
C HIS A 125 -5.99 -21.07 9.71
N SER A 126 -5.55 -22.25 10.13
CA SER A 126 -5.20 -23.28 9.15
C SER A 126 -6.47 -23.72 8.45
N ILE A 127 -6.66 -23.31 7.20
CA ILE A 127 -7.81 -23.65 6.38
C ILE A 127 -7.44 -24.89 5.55
N LYS A 128 -7.94 -26.04 5.95
CA LYS A 128 -7.68 -27.29 5.23
C LYS A 128 -8.93 -27.72 4.47
N SER A 129 -8.86 -27.67 3.15
CA SER A 129 -9.88 -28.15 2.24
C SER A 129 -9.31 -29.19 1.28
N ASN A 130 -10.19 -29.92 0.62
CA ASN A 130 -9.77 -30.89 -0.38
C ASN A 130 -9.39 -30.18 -1.69
N LYS A 131 -8.13 -30.26 -2.11
CA LYS A 131 -7.66 -29.69 -3.39
C LYS A 131 -8.41 -30.25 -4.61
N SER A 132 -8.96 -31.50 -4.52
CA SER A 132 -9.74 -32.05 -5.61
C SER A 132 -11.03 -31.28 -5.89
N SER A 133 -11.63 -30.63 -4.88
CA SER A 133 -12.81 -29.79 -5.06
C SER A 133 -12.50 -28.57 -5.93
N ILE A 134 -11.30 -27.99 -5.78
CA ILE A 134 -10.88 -26.85 -6.62
C ILE A 134 -10.64 -27.30 -8.06
N SER A 135 -10.07 -28.49 -8.28
CA SER A 135 -9.89 -29.05 -9.62
C SER A 135 -11.24 -29.27 -10.32
N GLN A 136 -12.28 -29.68 -9.58
CA GLN A 136 -13.63 -29.81 -10.12
C GLN A 136 -14.21 -28.45 -10.56
N ILE A 137 -14.02 -27.41 -9.74
CA ILE A 137 -14.46 -26.04 -10.08
C ILE A 137 -13.71 -25.52 -11.30
N ILE A 138 -12.39 -25.73 -11.38
CA ILE A 138 -11.57 -25.34 -12.53
C ILE A 138 -12.10 -26.00 -13.80
N ASN A 139 -12.48 -27.26 -13.78
CA ASN A 139 -13.01 -27.99 -14.93
C ASN A 139 -14.41 -27.48 -15.38
N GLN A 140 -15.13 -26.76 -14.54
CA GLN A 140 -16.42 -26.12 -14.87
C GLN A 140 -16.27 -24.73 -15.46
N LEU A 141 -15.05 -24.16 -15.49
CA LEU A 141 -14.82 -22.86 -16.11
C LEU A 141 -14.93 -22.96 -17.64
N PRO A 142 -15.48 -21.93 -18.32
CA PRO A 142 -15.60 -21.91 -19.78
C PRO A 142 -14.27 -21.62 -20.50
N PHE A 143 -13.16 -21.62 -19.78
CA PHE A 143 -11.80 -21.36 -20.27
C PHE A 143 -10.78 -22.11 -19.44
N GLU A 144 -9.60 -22.31 -19.99
CA GLU A 144 -8.49 -22.91 -19.27
C GLU A 144 -7.69 -21.86 -18.50
N LEU A 145 -7.25 -22.21 -17.29
CA LEU A 145 -6.34 -21.37 -16.54
C LEU A 145 -4.94 -21.38 -17.16
N THR A 146 -4.28 -20.24 -17.19
CA THR A 146 -2.86 -20.15 -17.54
C THR A 146 -1.99 -20.84 -16.48
N ASN A 147 -0.77 -21.22 -16.85
CA ASN A 147 0.17 -21.82 -15.89
C ASN A 147 0.45 -20.91 -14.70
N SER A 148 0.58 -19.58 -14.93
CA SER A 148 0.79 -18.62 -13.85
C SER A 148 -0.40 -18.55 -12.90
N GLN A 149 -1.64 -18.60 -13.41
CA GLN A 149 -2.83 -18.63 -12.58
C GLN A 149 -2.91 -19.92 -11.74
N LYS A 150 -2.57 -21.06 -12.32
CA LYS A 150 -2.52 -22.35 -11.60
C LYS A 150 -1.51 -22.30 -10.45
N ILE A 151 -0.30 -21.81 -10.72
CA ILE A 151 0.75 -21.62 -9.70
C ILE A 151 0.26 -20.71 -8.58
N CYS A 152 -0.35 -19.55 -8.92
CA CYS A 152 -0.87 -18.61 -7.91
C CYS A 152 -1.96 -19.26 -7.04
N VAL A 153 -2.86 -20.06 -7.63
CA VAL A 153 -3.91 -20.77 -6.86
C VAL A 153 -3.29 -21.79 -5.93
N ASP A 154 -2.31 -22.56 -6.41
CA ASP A 154 -1.61 -23.56 -5.58
C ASP A 154 -0.88 -22.90 -4.41
N GLU A 155 -0.15 -21.81 -4.65
CA GLU A 155 0.53 -21.04 -3.62
C GLU A 155 -0.44 -20.45 -2.58
N ILE A 156 -1.57 -19.88 -3.01
CA ILE A 156 -2.60 -19.33 -2.12
C ILE A 156 -3.19 -20.45 -1.25
N THR A 157 -3.54 -21.58 -1.85
CA THR A 157 -4.14 -22.71 -1.12
C THR A 157 -3.14 -23.36 -0.16
N ASP A 158 -1.86 -23.41 -0.52
CA ASP A 158 -0.81 -23.92 0.36
C ASP A 158 -0.57 -22.98 1.55
N ASP A 159 -0.50 -21.67 1.32
CA ASP A 159 -0.41 -20.67 2.39
C ASP A 159 -1.59 -20.77 3.37
N MET A 160 -2.83 -20.94 2.86
CA MET A 160 -4.02 -21.10 3.70
C MET A 160 -3.95 -22.33 4.62
N THR A 161 -3.19 -23.35 4.26
CA THR A 161 -3.04 -24.54 5.11
C THR A 161 -2.10 -24.31 6.30
N GLN A 162 -1.29 -23.26 6.26
CA GLN A 162 -0.33 -22.96 7.32
C GLN A 162 -1.03 -22.45 8.58
N PRO A 163 -0.43 -22.63 9.75
CA PRO A 163 -0.96 -22.07 11.00
C PRO A 163 -0.78 -20.55 11.12
N GLU A 164 0.01 -19.98 10.25
CA GLU A 164 0.32 -18.55 10.18
C GLU A 164 -0.70 -17.84 9.30
N ARG A 165 -0.93 -16.58 9.59
CA ARG A 165 -1.84 -15.76 8.80
C ARG A 165 -1.22 -15.43 7.44
N MET A 166 -1.95 -15.71 6.37
CA MET A 166 -1.55 -15.34 5.03
C MET A 166 -1.74 -13.82 4.80
N LEU A 167 -0.71 -13.19 4.24
CA LEU A 167 -0.79 -11.84 3.67
C LEU A 167 -0.08 -11.88 2.31
N ARG A 168 -0.84 -12.01 1.24
CA ARG A 168 -0.33 -12.18 -0.12
C ARG A 168 -0.81 -11.07 -1.04
N LEU A 169 0.10 -10.51 -1.81
CA LEU A 169 -0.20 -9.57 -2.90
C LEU A 169 -0.29 -10.35 -4.22
N LEU A 170 -1.46 -10.33 -4.84
CA LEU A 170 -1.67 -10.82 -6.21
C LEU A 170 -1.53 -9.66 -7.19
N GLN A 171 -0.46 -9.66 -7.97
CA GLN A 171 -0.17 -8.61 -8.95
C GLN A 171 -0.24 -9.17 -10.37
N GLY A 172 -0.73 -8.35 -11.29
CA GLY A 172 -0.82 -8.68 -12.71
C GLY A 172 -1.51 -7.56 -13.47
N ASP A 173 -1.39 -7.56 -14.79
CA ASP A 173 -2.00 -6.56 -15.68
C ASP A 173 -3.53 -6.57 -15.61
N VAL A 174 -4.14 -5.49 -16.13
CA VAL A 174 -5.59 -5.44 -16.31
C VAL A 174 -6.00 -6.55 -17.29
N GLY A 175 -7.02 -7.33 -16.93
CA GLY A 175 -7.46 -8.47 -17.74
C GLY A 175 -6.65 -9.76 -17.55
N SER A 176 -5.63 -9.80 -16.71
CA SER A 176 -4.84 -11.03 -16.43
C SER A 176 -5.60 -12.12 -15.67
N GLY A 177 -6.85 -11.89 -15.30
CA GLY A 177 -7.69 -12.86 -14.61
C GLY A 177 -7.46 -12.95 -13.10
N LYS A 178 -6.98 -11.88 -12.44
CA LYS A 178 -6.82 -11.83 -10.98
C LYS A 178 -8.10 -12.23 -10.22
N THR A 179 -9.26 -11.82 -10.75
CA THR A 179 -10.57 -12.12 -10.13
C THR A 179 -10.85 -13.61 -10.06
N ILE A 180 -10.47 -14.39 -11.10
CA ILE A 180 -10.70 -15.85 -11.07
C ILE A 180 -9.75 -16.55 -10.08
N VAL A 181 -8.51 -16.09 -9.95
CA VAL A 181 -7.58 -16.60 -8.94
C VAL A 181 -8.11 -16.32 -7.54
N ALA A 182 -8.58 -15.10 -7.29
CA ALA A 182 -9.22 -14.72 -6.03
C ALA A 182 -10.47 -15.58 -5.74
N PHE A 183 -11.32 -15.79 -6.76
CA PHE A 183 -12.51 -16.64 -6.63
C PHE A 183 -12.17 -18.08 -6.25
N LEU A 184 -11.15 -18.67 -6.84
CA LEU A 184 -10.74 -20.04 -6.50
C LEU A 184 -10.22 -20.11 -5.05
N GLY A 185 -9.54 -19.06 -4.56
CA GLY A 185 -9.19 -18.94 -3.15
C GLY A 185 -10.41 -18.84 -2.24
N LEU A 186 -11.44 -18.05 -2.61
CA LEU A 186 -12.70 -17.98 -1.88
C LEU A 186 -13.38 -19.36 -1.80
N MET A 187 -13.45 -20.06 -2.94
CA MET A 187 -14.07 -21.40 -3.01
C MET A 187 -13.32 -22.42 -2.16
N TYR A 188 -11.98 -22.32 -2.09
CA TYR A 188 -11.19 -23.17 -1.21
C TYR A 188 -11.55 -22.96 0.26
N ALA A 189 -11.70 -21.72 0.70
CA ALA A 189 -12.10 -21.40 2.07
C ALA A 189 -13.57 -21.80 2.37
N VAL A 190 -14.48 -21.58 1.43
CA VAL A 190 -15.90 -21.99 1.56
C VAL A 190 -16.02 -23.51 1.66
N ASN A 191 -15.26 -24.27 0.88
CA ASN A 191 -15.23 -25.73 0.99
C ASN A 191 -14.72 -26.22 2.36
N ALA A 192 -13.91 -25.41 3.04
CA ALA A 192 -13.50 -25.63 4.42
C ALA A 192 -14.52 -25.09 5.45
N LYS A 193 -15.74 -24.73 5.01
CA LYS A 193 -16.81 -24.18 5.85
C LYS A 193 -16.45 -22.85 6.52
N LYS A 194 -15.65 -22.03 5.84
CA LYS A 194 -15.31 -20.67 6.25
C LYS A 194 -16.11 -19.64 5.46
N GLN A 195 -16.43 -18.55 6.12
CA GLN A 195 -17.03 -17.38 5.46
C GLN A 195 -15.92 -16.54 4.80
N CYS A 196 -16.27 -15.85 3.72
CA CYS A 196 -15.35 -15.04 2.95
C CYS A 196 -15.88 -13.64 2.69
N ALA A 197 -14.98 -12.68 2.60
CA ALA A 197 -15.29 -11.32 2.20
C ALA A 197 -14.48 -10.91 0.97
N PHE A 198 -15.14 -10.29 -0.01
CA PHE A 198 -14.50 -9.70 -1.18
C PHE A 198 -14.75 -8.19 -1.18
N MET A 199 -13.70 -7.42 -1.07
CA MET A 199 -13.78 -5.96 -1.03
C MET A 199 -13.43 -5.34 -2.36
N ALA A 200 -14.25 -4.41 -2.79
CA ALA A 200 -14.00 -3.56 -3.95
C ALA A 200 -14.06 -2.07 -3.56
N PRO A 201 -13.26 -1.20 -4.19
CA PRO A 201 -13.17 0.21 -3.81
C PRO A 201 -14.40 1.03 -4.17
N THR A 202 -15.17 0.59 -5.16
CA THR A 202 -16.37 1.29 -5.66
C THR A 202 -17.56 0.34 -5.77
N GLU A 203 -18.77 0.90 -5.69
CA GLU A 203 -20.01 0.14 -5.88
C GLU A 203 -20.09 -0.49 -7.27
N LEU A 204 -19.58 0.19 -8.29
CA LEU A 204 -19.55 -0.34 -9.66
C LEU A 204 -18.69 -1.60 -9.75
N LEU A 205 -17.49 -1.57 -9.21
CA LEU A 205 -16.59 -2.74 -9.18
C LEU A 205 -17.17 -3.88 -8.33
N ALA A 206 -17.77 -3.56 -7.17
CA ALA A 206 -18.45 -4.55 -6.34
C ALA A 206 -19.59 -5.25 -7.12
N SER A 207 -20.39 -4.49 -7.87
CA SER A 207 -21.45 -5.03 -8.71
C SER A 207 -20.91 -5.87 -9.87
N GLN A 208 -19.82 -5.44 -10.51
CA GLN A 208 -19.17 -6.21 -11.57
C GLN A 208 -18.62 -7.55 -11.05
N HIS A 209 -17.95 -7.55 -9.90
CA HIS A 209 -17.48 -8.79 -9.28
C HIS A 209 -18.65 -9.70 -8.89
N TYR A 210 -19.72 -9.14 -8.33
CA TYR A 210 -20.93 -9.89 -7.97
C TYR A 210 -21.52 -10.59 -9.19
N GLU A 211 -21.78 -9.87 -10.28
CA GLU A 211 -22.36 -10.47 -11.50
C GLU A 211 -21.42 -11.50 -12.14
N THR A 212 -20.11 -11.27 -12.08
CA THR A 212 -19.12 -12.22 -12.59
C THR A 212 -19.11 -13.52 -11.80
N LEU A 213 -19.20 -13.44 -10.48
CA LEU A 213 -19.05 -14.61 -9.59
C LEU A 213 -20.37 -15.33 -9.31
N LYS A 214 -21.51 -14.64 -9.47
CA LYS A 214 -22.85 -15.15 -9.14
C LYS A 214 -23.15 -16.50 -9.78
N ASN A 215 -22.88 -16.65 -11.07
CA ASN A 215 -23.17 -17.88 -11.80
C ASN A 215 -22.30 -19.05 -11.32
N TYR A 216 -21.01 -18.78 -11.06
CA TYR A 216 -20.10 -19.80 -10.54
C TYR A 216 -20.47 -20.23 -9.11
N CYS A 217 -20.87 -19.28 -8.25
CA CYS A 217 -21.35 -19.57 -6.91
C CYS A 217 -22.64 -20.41 -6.95
N PHE A 218 -23.59 -20.04 -7.81
CA PHE A 218 -24.86 -20.78 -7.95
C PHE A 218 -24.65 -22.22 -8.39
N VAL A 219 -23.79 -22.49 -9.38
CA VAL A 219 -23.48 -23.84 -9.84
C VAL A 219 -22.85 -24.72 -8.74
N ASN A 220 -22.14 -24.09 -7.79
CA ASN A 220 -21.46 -24.80 -6.71
C ASN A 220 -22.23 -24.76 -5.36
N ASP A 221 -23.48 -24.34 -5.36
CA ASP A 221 -24.35 -24.22 -4.17
C ASP A 221 -23.71 -23.35 -3.07
N VAL A 222 -23.09 -22.22 -3.47
CA VAL A 222 -22.46 -21.25 -2.57
C VAL A 222 -23.30 -19.99 -2.49
N SER A 223 -23.64 -19.59 -1.29
CA SER A 223 -24.41 -18.38 -1.05
C SER A 223 -23.54 -17.13 -1.24
N LEU A 224 -23.98 -16.23 -2.12
CA LEU A 224 -23.31 -14.98 -2.46
C LEU A 224 -24.26 -13.80 -2.34
N LYS A 225 -23.88 -12.79 -1.57
CA LYS A 225 -24.62 -11.50 -1.50
C LYS A 225 -23.69 -10.32 -1.66
N ILE A 226 -24.28 -9.17 -2.01
CA ILE A 226 -23.58 -7.90 -2.15
C ILE A 226 -24.09 -6.87 -1.15
N ILE A 227 -23.19 -6.11 -0.54
CA ILE A 227 -23.50 -5.02 0.36
C ILE A 227 -22.75 -3.74 -0.04
N THR A 228 -23.51 -2.69 -0.34
CA THR A 228 -22.98 -1.37 -0.74
C THR A 228 -23.68 -0.26 0.02
N GLY A 229 -23.29 0.98 -0.24
CA GLY A 229 -24.00 2.15 0.30
C GLY A 229 -25.48 2.19 -0.11
N LYS A 230 -25.81 1.71 -1.32
CA LYS A 230 -27.17 1.71 -1.89
C LYS A 230 -28.06 0.54 -1.43
N THR A 231 -27.50 -0.49 -0.81
CA THR A 231 -28.28 -1.62 -0.30
C THR A 231 -29.29 -1.11 0.72
N ARG A 232 -30.56 -1.50 0.61
CA ARG A 232 -31.62 -1.05 1.53
C ARG A 232 -31.35 -1.54 2.95
N ASN A 233 -31.81 -0.77 3.93
CA ASN A 233 -31.54 -1.11 5.34
C ASN A 233 -32.09 -2.49 5.75
N VAL A 234 -33.26 -2.88 5.23
CA VAL A 234 -33.85 -4.21 5.48
C VAL A 234 -32.93 -5.32 4.95
N GLU A 235 -32.47 -5.21 3.72
CA GLU A 235 -31.56 -6.16 3.10
C GLU A 235 -30.20 -6.20 3.83
N LYS A 236 -29.72 -5.05 4.33
CA LYS A 236 -28.49 -4.99 5.15
C LYS A 236 -28.64 -5.80 6.43
N GLU A 237 -29.75 -5.63 7.15
CA GLU A 237 -29.99 -6.36 8.40
C GLU A 237 -30.14 -7.88 8.15
N GLU A 238 -30.74 -8.30 7.02
CA GLU A 238 -30.77 -9.71 6.61
C GLU A 238 -29.36 -10.24 6.37
N ILE A 239 -28.55 -9.53 5.59
CA ILE A 239 -27.15 -9.93 5.31
C ILE A 239 -26.34 -10.01 6.62
N TYR A 240 -26.51 -9.03 7.52
CA TYR A 240 -25.83 -9.05 8.83
C TYR A 240 -26.25 -10.27 9.68
N SER A 241 -27.54 -10.60 9.67
CA SER A 241 -28.06 -11.79 10.37
C SER A 241 -27.48 -13.08 9.79
N GLU A 242 -27.46 -13.21 8.46
CA GLU A 242 -26.92 -14.39 7.78
C GLU A 242 -25.42 -14.55 8.02
N LEU A 243 -24.64 -13.45 7.96
CA LEU A 243 -23.21 -13.48 8.29
C LEU A 243 -22.96 -13.92 9.73
N ARG A 244 -23.75 -13.41 10.68
CA ARG A 244 -23.64 -13.74 12.10
C ARG A 244 -24.01 -15.20 12.39
N ASN A 245 -24.99 -15.73 11.66
CA ASN A 245 -25.45 -17.09 11.80
C ASN A 245 -24.60 -18.10 11.01
N GLY A 246 -23.77 -17.64 10.07
CA GLY A 246 -22.94 -18.47 9.19
C GLY A 246 -23.73 -19.09 8.03
N ASN A 247 -24.82 -18.48 7.62
CA ASN A 247 -25.67 -18.91 6.50
C ASN A 247 -25.31 -18.24 5.18
N LEU A 248 -24.40 -17.27 5.19
CA LEU A 248 -23.85 -16.61 4.02
C LEU A 248 -22.37 -16.95 3.90
N ASP A 249 -21.99 -17.56 2.78
CA ASP A 249 -20.62 -18.02 2.52
C ASP A 249 -19.72 -16.87 2.06
N ILE A 250 -20.17 -16.09 1.08
CA ILE A 250 -19.38 -15.02 0.48
C ILE A 250 -20.18 -13.71 0.48
N VAL A 251 -19.58 -12.66 0.97
CA VAL A 251 -20.11 -11.31 0.84
C VAL A 251 -19.16 -10.44 0.03
N ILE A 252 -19.69 -9.78 -1.02
CA ILE A 252 -18.97 -8.75 -1.77
C ILE A 252 -19.43 -7.39 -1.28
N GLY A 253 -18.52 -6.44 -1.12
CA GLY A 253 -18.93 -5.11 -0.71
C GLY A 253 -17.84 -4.05 -0.82
N THR A 254 -18.24 -2.84 -0.46
CA THR A 254 -17.35 -1.68 -0.38
C THR A 254 -17.00 -1.38 1.07
N HIS A 255 -16.75 -0.11 1.40
CA HIS A 255 -16.56 0.35 2.78
C HIS A 255 -17.68 -0.08 3.76
N ALA A 256 -18.84 -0.47 3.25
CA ALA A 256 -19.94 -1.00 4.08
C ALA A 256 -19.51 -2.23 4.90
N LEU A 257 -18.55 -3.03 4.41
CA LEU A 257 -18.02 -4.20 5.13
C LEU A 257 -17.19 -3.83 6.37
N PHE A 258 -16.70 -2.59 6.48
CA PHE A 258 -15.96 -2.14 7.67
C PHE A 258 -16.88 -1.71 8.83
N GLN A 259 -18.18 -1.53 8.60
CA GLN A 259 -19.10 -1.09 9.63
C GLN A 259 -19.11 -2.07 10.81
N GLU A 260 -19.17 -1.57 12.03
CA GLU A 260 -19.15 -2.37 13.27
C GLU A 260 -20.26 -3.42 13.34
N LYS A 261 -21.38 -3.16 12.69
CA LYS A 261 -22.53 -4.08 12.60
C LYS A 261 -22.25 -5.36 11.80
N VAL A 262 -21.25 -5.33 10.91
CA VAL A 262 -20.82 -6.49 10.12
C VAL A 262 -20.00 -7.40 11.01
N ILE A 263 -20.59 -8.51 11.43
CA ILE A 263 -19.95 -9.53 12.28
C ILE A 263 -20.09 -10.87 11.58
N PHE A 264 -18.97 -11.56 11.42
CA PHE A 264 -18.93 -12.90 10.85
C PHE A 264 -18.91 -13.95 11.96
N LYS A 265 -19.56 -15.07 11.73
CA LYS A 265 -19.47 -16.22 12.62
C LYS A 265 -18.08 -16.86 12.57
N ASP A 266 -17.53 -17.05 11.36
CA ASP A 266 -16.24 -17.68 11.14
C ASP A 266 -15.62 -17.20 9.80
N LEU A 267 -15.16 -15.95 9.78
CA LEU A 267 -14.48 -15.35 8.63
C LEU A 267 -13.09 -15.97 8.48
N GLY A 268 -12.86 -16.71 7.40
CA GLY A 268 -11.58 -17.37 7.12
C GLY A 268 -10.72 -16.65 6.10
N PHE A 269 -11.33 -16.06 5.05
CA PHE A 269 -10.57 -15.50 3.95
C PHE A 269 -11.11 -14.15 3.49
N VAL A 270 -10.20 -13.21 3.22
CA VAL A 270 -10.54 -11.86 2.77
C VAL A 270 -9.75 -11.50 1.52
N VAL A 271 -10.44 -11.07 0.48
CA VAL A 271 -9.87 -10.49 -0.73
C VAL A 271 -10.10 -9.00 -0.74
N ILE A 272 -9.08 -8.22 -1.04
CA ILE A 272 -9.16 -6.76 -1.20
C ILE A 272 -8.67 -6.39 -2.60
N ASP A 273 -9.59 -5.99 -3.46
CA ASP A 273 -9.28 -5.51 -4.79
C ASP A 273 -8.82 -4.04 -4.74
N GLU A 274 -7.87 -3.66 -5.61
CA GLU A 274 -7.32 -2.30 -5.70
C GLU A 274 -6.89 -1.74 -4.32
N GLN A 275 -6.08 -2.51 -3.60
CA GLN A 275 -5.72 -2.24 -2.20
C GLN A 275 -5.19 -0.83 -1.93
N HIS A 276 -4.59 -0.16 -2.93
CA HIS A 276 -4.05 1.20 -2.81
C HIS A 276 -5.13 2.25 -2.53
N ARG A 277 -6.41 1.94 -2.79
CA ARG A 277 -7.56 2.80 -2.51
C ARG A 277 -8.08 2.67 -1.08
N PHE A 278 -7.52 1.78 -0.28
CA PHE A 278 -7.92 1.55 1.11
C PHE A 278 -6.81 1.95 2.08
N GLY A 279 -7.16 2.72 3.10
CA GLY A 279 -6.24 3.07 4.18
C GLY A 279 -5.77 1.86 4.99
N VAL A 280 -4.59 1.94 5.60
CA VAL A 280 -4.03 0.88 6.44
C VAL A 280 -4.99 0.48 7.57
N HIS A 281 -5.60 1.45 8.24
CA HIS A 281 -6.57 1.22 9.31
C HIS A 281 -7.81 0.46 8.84
N GLN A 282 -8.29 0.71 7.63
CA GLN A 282 -9.45 0.03 7.06
C GLN A 282 -9.15 -1.44 6.80
N ARG A 283 -7.97 -1.75 6.25
CA ARG A 283 -7.54 -3.14 6.02
C ARG A 283 -7.40 -3.92 7.33
N LEU A 284 -6.87 -3.28 8.36
CA LEU A 284 -6.74 -3.89 9.69
C LEU A 284 -8.09 -4.10 10.39
N SER A 285 -9.10 -3.26 10.14
CA SER A 285 -10.41 -3.40 10.80
C SER A 285 -11.17 -4.65 10.39
N LEU A 286 -10.95 -5.20 9.18
CA LEU A 286 -11.54 -6.49 8.79
C LEU A 286 -10.97 -7.65 9.61
N THR A 287 -9.72 -7.55 10.03
CA THR A 287 -9.07 -8.60 10.81
C THR A 287 -9.61 -8.75 12.23
N SER A 288 -10.25 -7.70 12.74
CA SER A 288 -10.88 -7.69 14.08
C SER A 288 -12.35 -8.15 14.05
N LYS A 289 -12.93 -8.39 12.88
CA LYS A 289 -14.33 -8.73 12.69
C LYS A 289 -14.71 -10.19 13.00
N ASN A 290 -13.73 -11.01 13.26
CA ASN A 290 -13.96 -12.39 13.63
C ASN A 290 -13.99 -12.55 15.16
N GLN A 291 -15.01 -13.25 15.69
CA GLN A 291 -15.19 -13.42 17.13
C GLN A 291 -14.08 -14.28 17.78
N LYS A 292 -13.33 -15.08 17.03
CA LYS A 292 -12.39 -16.06 17.58
C LYS A 292 -10.93 -15.87 17.18
N LYS A 293 -10.63 -15.57 15.91
CA LYS A 293 -9.27 -15.36 15.37
C LYS A 293 -9.31 -14.51 14.12
N PRO A 294 -8.25 -13.74 13.78
CA PRO A 294 -8.22 -12.98 12.53
C PRO A 294 -8.29 -13.90 11.31
N PRO A 295 -8.97 -13.48 10.22
CA PRO A 295 -9.02 -14.20 8.95
C PRO A 295 -7.68 -14.13 8.20
N ASP A 296 -7.48 -15.02 7.27
CA ASP A 296 -6.39 -15.02 6.28
C ASP A 296 -6.63 -14.08 5.10
#